data_54f6a531154f447f2f03ab5ac709f8d0
#
_entry.id   54f6a531154f447f2f03ab5ac709f8d0
#
_cell.length_a   1.000
_cell.length_b   1.000
_cell.length_c   1.000
_cell.angle_alpha   90.00
_cell.angle_beta   90.00
_cell.angle_gamma   90.00
#
_symmetry.space_group_name_H-M   'P 1'
#
loop_
_entity.id
_entity.type
_entity.pdbx_description
1 polymer ?
#
loop_
_entity_poly.entity_id
_entity_poly.type
_entity_poly.pdbx_seq_one_letter_code
_entity_poly.pdbx_strand_id
1 'polypeptide(L)'
;MTDFRSFLRDLGQTDDELKRLQEKLDQQWSACLGMGGHGDSGGIGGGGTSGPRDGPLVSFSDTVELLIQAKIRQLKAEKRLEGFLETMNERPDHGRRDALILRDRYLRRLSWKEILEDLKREGFRVTTLRTAYLWHSDALRRGDILWEERYHAKRLHKGAGV
;
A
#
# COMPACT_ATOMS: atom_id res chain seq x y z
N MET A 1 -9.44 18.03 1.66
CA MET A 1 -8.83 17.60 0.38
C MET A 1 -7.46 17.06 0.70
N THR A 2 -7.17 15.80 0.38
CA THR A 2 -5.91 15.15 0.74
C THR A 2 -4.82 15.69 -0.18
N ASP A 3 -3.76 16.29 0.36
CA ASP A 3 -2.56 16.69 -0.38
C ASP A 3 -1.80 15.45 -0.87
N PHE A 4 -0.84 15.63 -1.76
CA PHE A 4 -0.10 14.50 -2.34
C PHE A 4 0.69 13.72 -1.29
N ARG A 5 1.28 14.40 -0.32
CA ARG A 5 2.06 13.76 0.75
C ARG A 5 1.16 12.96 1.70
N SER A 6 -0.01 13.48 2.03
CA SER A 6 -1.01 12.72 2.81
C SER A 6 -1.48 11.49 2.05
N PHE A 7 -1.72 11.61 0.74
CA PHE A 7 -2.05 10.46 -0.10
C PHE A 7 -0.94 9.38 -0.08
N LEU A 8 0.33 9.77 -0.17
CA LEU A 8 1.45 8.82 -0.10
C LEU A 8 1.59 8.18 1.30
N ARG A 9 1.28 8.93 2.35
CA ARG A 9 1.24 8.41 3.72
C ARG A 9 0.12 7.39 3.91
N ASP A 10 -1.07 7.69 3.41
CA ASP A 10 -2.22 6.78 3.46
C ASP A 10 -1.93 5.48 2.70
N LEU A 11 -1.22 5.57 1.56
CA LEU A 11 -0.76 4.38 0.82
C LEU A 11 0.18 3.52 1.67
N GLY A 12 1.15 4.13 2.38
CA GLY A 12 2.03 3.41 3.30
C GLY A 12 1.28 2.77 4.48
N GLN A 13 0.30 3.46 5.06
CA GLN A 13 -0.52 2.92 6.13
C GLN A 13 -1.35 1.71 5.68
N THR A 14 -1.84 1.71 4.43
CA THR A 14 -2.54 0.56 3.86
C THR A 14 -1.64 -0.66 3.73
N ASP A 15 -0.35 -0.47 3.41
CA ASP A 15 0.64 -1.55 3.38
C ASP A 15 0.86 -2.17 4.77
N ASP A 16 0.96 -1.34 5.81
CA ASP A 16 1.12 -1.80 7.18
C ASP A 16 -0.15 -2.52 7.68
N GLU A 17 -1.33 -2.03 7.31
CA GLU A 17 -2.61 -2.70 7.58
C GLU A 17 -2.65 -4.10 6.96
N LEU A 18 -2.24 -4.23 5.69
CA LEU A 18 -2.20 -5.51 4.99
C LEU A 18 -1.27 -6.52 5.66
N LYS A 19 -0.07 -6.10 6.06
CA LYS A 19 0.87 -6.96 6.78
C LYS A 19 0.25 -7.47 8.09
N ARG A 20 -0.35 -6.59 8.89
CA ARG A 20 -1.00 -6.96 10.15
C ARG A 20 -2.16 -7.94 9.95
N LEU A 21 -2.98 -7.72 8.91
CA LEU A 21 -4.09 -8.62 8.59
C LEU A 21 -3.59 -9.99 8.12
N GLN A 22 -2.51 -10.02 7.35
CA GLN A 22 -1.89 -11.27 6.91
C GLN A 22 -1.30 -12.05 8.10
N GLU A 23 -0.55 -11.40 8.97
CA GLU A 23 0.00 -12.01 10.18
C GLU A 23 -1.11 -12.56 11.09
N LYS A 24 -2.21 -11.81 11.24
CA LYS A 24 -3.37 -12.26 12.00
C LYS A 24 -4.02 -13.50 11.37
N LEU A 25 -4.15 -13.51 10.05
CA LEU A 25 -4.71 -14.64 9.31
C LEU A 25 -3.85 -15.90 9.50
N ASP A 26 -2.52 -15.76 9.40
CA ASP A 26 -1.57 -16.86 9.58
C ASP A 26 -1.64 -17.43 11.01
N GLN A 27 -1.79 -16.57 12.03
CA GLN A 27 -1.98 -16.99 13.42
C GLN A 27 -3.30 -17.75 13.61
N GLN A 28 -4.40 -17.24 13.05
CA GLN A 28 -5.70 -17.90 13.11
C GLN A 28 -5.69 -19.26 12.41
N TRP A 29 -5.03 -19.33 11.25
CA TRP A 29 -4.86 -20.58 10.50
C TRP A 29 -4.05 -21.61 11.30
N SER A 30 -2.94 -21.20 11.88
CA SER A 30 -2.12 -22.06 12.73
C SER A 30 -2.86 -22.58 13.97
N ALA A 31 -3.69 -21.72 14.57
CA ALA A 31 -4.56 -22.13 15.69
C ALA A 31 -5.61 -23.18 15.27
N CYS A 32 -6.22 -23.01 14.09
CA CYS A 32 -7.17 -23.99 13.56
C CYS A 32 -6.52 -25.36 13.28
N LEU A 33 -5.27 -25.36 12.78
CA LEU A 33 -4.52 -26.60 12.53
C LEU A 33 -4.06 -27.26 13.83
N GLY A 34 -3.67 -26.48 14.86
CA GLY A 34 -3.26 -26.99 16.18
C GLY A 34 -4.41 -27.61 16.98
N MET A 35 -5.64 -27.23 16.72
CA MET A 35 -6.82 -27.83 17.36
C MET A 35 -7.21 -29.21 16.79
N GLY A 36 -6.63 -29.61 15.66
CA GLY A 36 -6.84 -30.92 15.04
C GLY A 36 -5.93 -32.04 15.54
N GLY A 37 -4.97 -31.75 16.43
CA GLY A 37 -3.87 -32.64 16.81
C GLY A 37 -3.89 -33.18 18.24
N HIS A 38 -5.06 -33.36 18.91
CA HIS A 38 -5.13 -34.12 20.17
C HIS A 38 -6.47 -34.85 20.27
N GLY A 39 -6.57 -35.92 19.54
CA GLY A 39 -7.62 -36.91 19.65
C GLY A 39 -7.00 -38.31 19.88
N ASP A 40 -6.42 -38.55 21.04
CA ASP A 40 -6.45 -39.91 21.61
C ASP A 40 -6.20 -39.87 23.12
N SER A 41 -7.27 -39.98 23.88
CA SER A 41 -7.33 -40.87 25.06
C SER A 41 -8.76 -40.81 25.60
N GLY A 42 -9.34 -42.00 25.73
CA GLY A 42 -10.69 -42.25 26.15
C GLY A 42 -11.05 -41.63 27.50
N GLY A 43 -12.28 -41.10 27.54
CA GLY A 43 -12.95 -40.63 28.73
C GLY A 43 -14.44 -40.51 28.45
N ILE A 44 -15.16 -41.57 28.75
CA ILE A 44 -16.64 -41.61 28.84
C ILE A 44 -17.04 -40.71 30.00
N GLY A 45 -17.80 -39.64 29.76
CA GLY A 45 -18.41 -38.90 30.86
C GLY A 45 -18.96 -37.53 30.50
N GLY A 46 -20.27 -37.39 30.45
CA GLY A 46 -20.98 -36.21 30.87
C GLY A 46 -21.33 -35.17 29.82
N GLY A 47 -22.64 -35.07 29.55
CA GLY A 47 -23.27 -34.06 28.72
C GLY A 47 -22.86 -32.62 29.10
N GLY A 48 -22.43 -31.88 28.12
CA GLY A 48 -22.20 -30.46 28.18
C GLY A 48 -22.66 -29.86 26.87
N THR A 49 -23.66 -29.03 26.97
CA THR A 49 -24.25 -28.19 25.93
C THR A 49 -23.19 -27.66 24.98
N SER A 50 -23.26 -28.11 23.73
CA SER A 50 -22.51 -27.56 22.61
C SER A 50 -22.95 -26.11 22.36
N GLY A 51 -22.21 -25.15 22.97
CA GLY A 51 -22.23 -23.79 22.50
C GLY A 51 -21.57 -23.72 21.12
N PRO A 52 -21.92 -22.75 20.30
CA PRO A 52 -21.51 -22.71 18.91
C PRO A 52 -19.98 -22.67 18.78
N ARG A 53 -19.43 -23.75 18.19
CA ARG A 53 -18.00 -23.86 17.79
C ARG A 53 -17.64 -22.95 16.59
N ASP A 54 -18.52 -22.00 16.26
CA ASP A 54 -18.40 -21.16 15.05
C ASP A 54 -17.48 -19.94 15.25
N GLY A 55 -17.11 -19.61 16.50
CA GLY A 55 -16.33 -18.41 16.82
C GLY A 55 -14.98 -18.28 16.09
N PRO A 56 -14.12 -19.31 16.02
CA PRO A 56 -12.84 -19.21 15.32
C PRO A 56 -12.99 -19.11 13.80
N LEU A 57 -13.96 -19.82 13.21
CA LEU A 57 -14.21 -19.80 11.78
C LEU A 57 -14.85 -18.48 11.32
N VAL A 58 -15.78 -17.93 12.09
CA VAL A 58 -16.37 -16.60 11.83
C VAL A 58 -15.28 -15.53 11.89
N SER A 59 -14.44 -15.53 12.92
CA SER A 59 -13.32 -14.58 13.05
C SER A 59 -12.31 -14.70 11.90
N PHE A 60 -12.06 -15.91 11.38
CA PHE A 60 -11.20 -16.14 10.22
C PHE A 60 -11.83 -15.55 8.95
N SER A 61 -13.11 -15.81 8.69
CA SER A 61 -13.85 -15.28 7.55
C SER A 61 -13.85 -13.75 7.55
N ASP A 62 -14.11 -13.12 8.69
CA ASP A 62 -14.08 -11.67 8.85
C ASP A 62 -12.69 -11.09 8.54
N THR A 63 -11.62 -11.77 9.00
CA THR A 63 -10.24 -11.35 8.72
C THR A 63 -9.91 -11.45 7.22
N VAL A 64 -10.37 -12.51 6.54
CA VAL A 64 -10.21 -12.66 5.08
C VAL A 64 -10.94 -11.53 4.34
N GLU A 65 -12.16 -11.20 4.73
CA GLU A 65 -12.90 -10.10 4.11
C GLU A 65 -12.20 -8.75 4.27
N LEU A 66 -11.73 -8.45 5.48
CA LEU A 66 -10.94 -7.24 5.74
C LEU A 66 -9.66 -7.18 4.91
N LEU A 67 -8.97 -8.31 4.76
CA LEU A 67 -7.75 -8.42 3.93
C LEU A 67 -8.07 -8.12 2.45
N ILE A 68 -9.16 -8.69 1.93
CA ILE A 68 -9.62 -8.44 0.55
C ILE A 68 -9.94 -6.95 0.36
N GLN A 69 -10.69 -6.35 1.28
CA GLN A 69 -11.04 -4.92 1.22
C GLN A 69 -9.80 -4.02 1.27
N ALA A 70 -8.85 -4.31 2.17
CA ALA A 70 -7.60 -3.59 2.25
C ALA A 70 -6.78 -3.72 0.96
N LYS A 71 -6.72 -4.93 0.36
CA LYS A 71 -6.02 -5.17 -0.91
C LYS A 71 -6.64 -4.40 -2.07
N ILE A 72 -7.97 -4.34 -2.14
CA ILE A 72 -8.67 -3.54 -3.15
C ILE A 72 -8.36 -2.05 -2.98
N ARG A 73 -8.35 -1.53 -1.74
CA ARG A 73 -7.96 -0.13 -1.48
C ARG A 73 -6.53 0.16 -1.93
N GLN A 74 -5.59 -0.73 -1.61
CA GLN A 74 -4.19 -0.63 -2.02
C GLN A 74 -4.07 -0.55 -3.55
N LEU A 75 -4.64 -1.50 -4.27
CA LEU A 75 -4.56 -1.57 -5.74
C LEU A 75 -5.15 -0.31 -6.41
N LYS A 76 -6.27 0.22 -5.88
CA LYS A 76 -6.85 1.47 -6.37
C LYS A 76 -5.92 2.67 -6.14
N ALA A 77 -5.27 2.73 -4.97
CA ALA A 77 -4.33 3.80 -4.65
C ALA A 77 -3.05 3.70 -5.50
N GLU A 78 -2.49 2.51 -5.66
CA GLU A 78 -1.33 2.26 -6.53
C GLU A 78 -1.61 2.66 -7.98
N LYS A 79 -2.73 2.23 -8.55
CA LYS A 79 -3.16 2.62 -9.90
C LYS A 79 -3.34 4.14 -10.05
N ARG A 80 -3.86 4.80 -9.02
CA ARG A 80 -3.99 6.26 -9.01
C ARG A 80 -2.63 6.95 -8.98
N LEU A 81 -1.70 6.44 -8.16
CA LEU A 81 -0.34 6.95 -8.13
C LEU A 81 0.36 6.75 -9.47
N GLU A 82 0.27 5.58 -10.07
CA GLU A 82 0.87 5.28 -11.36
C GLU A 82 0.41 6.25 -12.45
N GLY A 83 -0.89 6.45 -12.61
CA GLY A 83 -1.43 7.42 -13.57
C GLY A 83 -1.07 8.88 -13.25
N PHE A 84 -0.76 9.21 -12.00
CA PHE A 84 -0.21 10.51 -11.64
C PHE A 84 1.28 10.63 -12.03
N LEU A 85 2.07 9.60 -11.80
CA LEU A 85 3.48 9.56 -12.16
C LEU A 85 3.70 9.58 -13.68
N GLU A 86 2.80 9.01 -14.47
CA GLU A 86 2.80 9.14 -15.93
C GLU A 86 2.65 10.62 -16.33
N THR A 87 1.68 11.33 -15.74
CA THR A 87 1.51 12.77 -15.99
C THR A 87 2.74 13.58 -15.58
N MET A 88 3.38 13.21 -14.47
CA MET A 88 4.63 13.84 -14.01
C MET A 88 5.78 13.56 -14.99
N ASN A 89 5.90 12.34 -15.47
CA ASN A 89 6.95 11.91 -16.41
C ASN A 89 6.94 12.70 -17.73
N GLU A 90 5.78 13.17 -18.17
CA GLU A 90 5.61 13.98 -19.38
C GLU A 90 6.12 15.42 -19.22
N ARG A 91 6.41 15.87 -18.01
CA ARG A 91 6.91 17.24 -17.76
C ARG A 91 8.37 17.36 -18.22
N PRO A 92 8.74 18.44 -18.96
CA PRO A 92 10.10 18.62 -19.47
C PRO A 92 11.15 18.82 -18.35
N ASP A 93 10.76 19.49 -17.26
CA ASP A 93 11.66 19.85 -16.17
C ASP A 93 11.71 18.73 -15.11
N HIS A 94 12.69 17.85 -15.22
CA HIS A 94 12.98 16.79 -14.26
C HIS A 94 11.85 15.75 -14.06
N GLY A 95 10.75 15.83 -14.82
CA GLY A 95 9.59 14.96 -14.63
C GLY A 95 9.95 13.47 -14.66
N ARG A 96 10.77 13.02 -15.62
CA ARG A 96 11.22 11.63 -15.73
C ARG A 96 11.98 11.17 -14.48
N ARG A 97 12.90 11.98 -13.98
CA ARG A 97 13.68 11.68 -12.76
C ARG A 97 12.78 11.59 -11.53
N ASP A 98 11.90 12.56 -11.38
CA ASP A 98 11.00 12.67 -10.23
C ASP A 98 9.99 11.54 -10.22
N ALA A 99 9.40 11.21 -11.37
CA ALA A 99 8.48 10.08 -11.50
C ALA A 99 9.18 8.75 -11.18
N LEU A 100 10.43 8.55 -11.62
CA LEU A 100 11.22 7.36 -11.32
C LEU A 100 11.46 7.22 -9.80
N ILE A 101 11.97 8.28 -9.14
CA ILE A 101 12.24 8.24 -7.69
C ILE A 101 10.97 7.91 -6.89
N LEU A 102 9.85 8.55 -7.23
CA LEU A 102 8.59 8.32 -6.53
C LEU A 102 8.02 6.92 -6.82
N ARG A 103 8.12 6.43 -8.07
CA ARG A 103 7.74 5.06 -8.43
C ARG A 103 8.54 4.04 -7.63
N ASP A 104 9.85 4.18 -7.60
CA ASP A 104 10.75 3.25 -6.92
C ASP A 104 10.50 3.24 -5.42
N ARG A 105 10.27 4.40 -4.83
CA ARG A 105 10.05 4.52 -3.40
C ARG A 105 8.68 4.01 -2.95
N TYR A 106 7.60 4.37 -3.65
CA TYR A 106 6.22 4.19 -3.19
C TYR A 106 5.47 3.03 -3.87
N LEU A 107 5.80 2.68 -5.11
CA LEU A 107 5.19 1.52 -5.79
C LEU A 107 6.09 0.28 -5.70
N ARG A 108 7.38 0.42 -6.01
CA ARG A 108 8.34 -0.70 -5.97
C ARG A 108 8.91 -0.95 -4.58
N ARG A 109 8.76 0.00 -3.66
CA ARG A 109 9.22 -0.07 -2.26
C ARG A 109 10.71 -0.35 -2.11
N LEU A 110 11.50 0.17 -3.03
CA LEU A 110 12.94 -0.02 -3.04
C LEU A 110 13.63 0.72 -1.88
N SER A 111 14.73 0.15 -1.41
CA SER A 111 15.64 0.84 -0.49
C SER A 111 16.36 1.99 -1.20
N TRP A 112 16.88 2.93 -0.45
CA TRP A 112 17.59 4.07 -1.03
C TRP A 112 18.84 3.70 -1.82
N LYS A 113 19.49 2.57 -1.50
CA LYS A 113 20.61 2.05 -2.27
C LYS A 113 20.15 1.55 -3.65
N GLU A 114 19.06 0.81 -3.68
CA GLU A 114 18.45 0.32 -4.93
C GLU A 114 17.96 1.47 -5.80
N ILE A 115 17.31 2.49 -5.22
CA ILE A 115 16.88 3.71 -5.93
C ILE A 115 18.10 4.42 -6.56
N LEU A 116 19.21 4.53 -5.82
CA LEU A 116 20.44 5.12 -6.34
C LEU A 116 21.00 4.35 -7.54
N GLU A 117 20.99 3.02 -7.48
CA GLU A 117 21.44 2.17 -8.59
C GLU A 117 20.50 2.24 -9.81
N ASP A 118 19.17 2.29 -9.58
CA ASP A 118 18.19 2.48 -10.65
C ASP A 118 18.36 3.84 -11.34
N LEU A 119 18.55 4.90 -10.59
CA LEU A 119 18.83 6.24 -11.15
C LEU A 119 20.09 6.25 -12.02
N LYS A 120 21.15 5.58 -11.59
CA LYS A 120 22.39 5.44 -12.40
C LYS A 120 22.14 4.65 -13.67
N ARG A 121 21.39 3.55 -13.58
CA ARG A 121 21.05 2.68 -14.72
C ARG A 121 20.24 3.44 -15.77
N GLU A 122 19.35 4.32 -15.34
CA GLU A 122 18.55 5.19 -16.19
C GLU A 122 19.31 6.42 -16.75
N GLY A 123 20.61 6.51 -16.46
CA GLY A 123 21.51 7.51 -17.01
C GLY A 123 21.54 8.84 -16.23
N PHE A 124 20.96 8.89 -15.04
CA PHE A 124 21.03 10.09 -14.20
C PHE A 124 22.40 10.19 -13.50
N ARG A 125 23.01 11.37 -13.56
CA ARG A 125 24.30 11.63 -12.91
C ARG A 125 24.10 11.84 -11.40
N VAL A 126 23.87 10.75 -10.67
CA VAL A 126 23.73 10.73 -9.22
C VAL A 126 24.87 9.91 -8.62
N THR A 127 25.57 10.48 -7.65
CA THR A 127 26.75 9.83 -7.04
C THR A 127 26.55 9.47 -5.58
N THR A 128 25.66 10.16 -4.88
CA THR A 128 25.49 10.00 -3.44
C THR A 128 24.02 9.82 -3.04
N LEU A 129 23.80 9.11 -1.93
CA LEU A 129 22.47 9.00 -1.31
C LEU A 129 21.90 10.39 -0.94
N ARG A 130 22.75 11.32 -0.51
CA ARG A 130 22.33 12.70 -0.20
C ARG A 130 21.67 13.37 -1.40
N THR A 131 22.24 13.21 -2.59
CA THR A 131 21.66 13.75 -3.83
C THR A 131 20.31 13.08 -4.14
N ALA A 132 20.19 11.76 -3.96
CA ALA A 132 18.92 11.06 -4.15
C ALA A 132 17.84 11.55 -3.17
N TYR A 133 18.18 11.80 -1.91
CA TYR A 133 17.27 12.39 -0.93
C TYR A 133 16.81 13.81 -1.30
N LEU A 134 17.72 14.65 -1.77
CA LEU A 134 17.38 16.01 -2.22
C LEU A 134 16.43 15.96 -3.42
N TRP A 135 16.71 15.11 -4.39
CA TRP A 135 15.84 14.93 -5.55
C TRP A 135 14.46 14.37 -5.19
N HIS A 136 14.39 13.47 -4.23
CA HIS A 136 13.11 13.00 -3.70
C HIS A 136 12.31 14.12 -3.03
N SER A 137 12.97 14.95 -2.21
CA SER A 137 12.31 16.10 -1.59
C SER A 137 11.78 17.09 -2.63
N ASP A 138 12.55 17.35 -3.69
CA ASP A 138 12.12 18.18 -4.82
C ASP A 138 10.97 17.54 -5.60
N ALA A 139 11.02 16.22 -5.83
CA ALA A 139 9.96 15.47 -6.48
C ALA A 139 8.64 15.54 -5.69
N LEU A 140 8.69 15.45 -4.36
CA LEU A 140 7.51 15.63 -3.51
C LEU A 140 6.92 17.02 -3.63
N ARG A 141 7.76 18.08 -3.60
CA ARG A 141 7.31 19.46 -3.73
C ARG A 141 6.65 19.73 -5.09
N ARG A 142 7.26 19.25 -6.18
CA ARG A 142 6.66 19.36 -7.53
C ARG A 142 5.41 18.50 -7.66
N GLY A 143 5.39 17.34 -7.01
CA GLY A 143 4.23 16.48 -6.91
C GLY A 143 3.04 17.16 -6.23
N ASP A 144 3.27 17.87 -5.12
CA ASP A 144 2.20 18.62 -4.44
C ASP A 144 1.55 19.64 -5.40
N ILE A 145 2.35 20.42 -6.12
CA ILE A 145 1.86 21.44 -7.06
C ILE A 145 1.04 20.78 -8.19
N LEU A 146 1.59 19.75 -8.83
CA LEU A 146 0.93 19.06 -9.93
C LEU A 146 -0.37 18.34 -9.49
N TRP A 147 -0.38 17.81 -8.27
CA TRP A 147 -1.54 17.18 -7.68
C TRP A 147 -2.68 18.16 -7.48
N GLU A 148 -2.38 19.36 -6.96
CA GLU A 148 -3.34 20.43 -6.82
C GLU A 148 -3.89 20.89 -8.17
N GLU A 149 -3.03 21.16 -9.17
CA GLU A 149 -3.44 21.52 -10.54
C GLU A 149 -4.42 20.51 -11.13
N ARG A 150 -4.13 19.21 -11.03
CA ARG A 150 -4.97 18.13 -11.55
C ARG A 150 -6.34 18.07 -10.87
N TYR A 151 -6.43 18.35 -9.58
CA TYR A 151 -7.69 18.35 -8.86
C TYR A 151 -8.50 19.63 -9.06
N HIS A 152 -7.86 20.78 -9.21
CA HIS A 152 -8.54 22.02 -9.56
C HIS A 152 -9.13 21.95 -10.97
N ALA A 153 -8.42 21.45 -11.95
CA ALA A 153 -8.92 21.24 -13.31
C ALA A 153 -10.18 20.34 -13.32
N LYS A 154 -10.17 19.24 -12.56
CA LYS A 154 -11.35 18.35 -12.47
C LYS A 154 -12.58 18.99 -11.81
N ARG A 155 -12.41 19.97 -10.91
CA ARG A 155 -13.53 20.70 -10.30
C ARG A 155 -14.19 21.66 -11.29
N LEU A 156 -13.39 22.38 -12.09
CA LEU A 156 -13.88 23.31 -13.09
C LEU A 156 -14.73 22.58 -14.15
N HIS A 157 -14.31 21.38 -14.57
CA HIS A 157 -15.08 20.57 -15.54
C HIS A 157 -16.37 19.97 -14.96
N LYS A 158 -16.45 19.70 -13.66
CA LYS A 158 -17.69 19.22 -13.01
C LYS A 158 -18.71 20.35 -12.74
N GLY A 159 -18.27 21.59 -12.62
CA GLY A 159 -19.13 22.75 -12.39
C GLY A 159 -19.69 23.36 -13.65
N ALA A 160 -19.18 23.02 -14.85
CA ALA A 160 -19.61 23.56 -16.12
C ALA A 160 -20.70 22.73 -16.83
N GLY A 161 -21.21 21.69 -16.17
CA GLY A 161 -22.25 20.79 -16.71
C GLY A 161 -23.59 20.94 -15.94
N VAL A 162 -24.14 22.14 -15.91
CA VAL A 162 -25.54 22.41 -15.51
C VAL A 162 -26.22 23.20 -16.62
#